data_7b3b5fafdf7d43236c0fe640d1fbc3ed
#
_entry.id   7b3b5fafdf7d43236c0fe640d1fbc3ed
#
_cell.length_a   1.000
_cell.length_b   1.000
_cell.length_c   1.000
_cell.angle_alpha   90.00
_cell.angle_beta   90.00
_cell.angle_gamma   90.00
#
_symmetry.space_group_name_H-M   'P 1'
#
loop_
_entity.id
_entity.type
_entity.pdbx_description
1 polymer ?
#
loop_
_entity_poly.entity_id
_entity_poly.type
_entity_poly.pdbx_seq_one_letter_code
_entity_poly.pdbx_strand_id
1 'polypeptide(L)'
;TYPAGSGQTKRAVNDATFDIPAGQIVSFLGPNGAGKTTTLRMILGLARPTSGSVQILGHDATKAANAIRQQIGYLPDVPGFPAWMTAPEFLRFAGSLFGIDKTTLNPRIDSLLDLAGLTGGTHKIGGFSRGMKQRLGIAQALVNAPKLLMLDEPTSALDPLGRRDVLTMIEALRGKATVLFSTHLLDDVERVCDSAVVLNQGHVLATGTIAELRSRYGGAHKMRLVTDGGPAHVVTLLQGEDWA
;
A
#
# COMPACT_ATOMS: atom_id res chain seq x y z
N THR A 1 -4.27 4.86 20.63
CA THR A 1 -5.60 4.65 21.26
C THR A 1 -6.57 5.66 20.67
N TYR A 2 -7.74 5.22 20.24
CA TYR A 2 -8.83 6.10 19.76
C TYR A 2 -10.01 6.00 20.69
N PRO A 3 -10.77 7.07 20.92
CA PRO A 3 -12.04 6.98 21.64
C PRO A 3 -13.00 6.12 20.80
N ALA A 4 -13.45 5.01 21.36
CA ALA A 4 -14.58 4.25 20.85
C ALA A 4 -15.85 4.74 21.56
N GLY A 5 -16.98 4.86 20.85
CA GLY A 5 -18.25 5.25 21.48
C GLY A 5 -18.52 4.44 22.75
N SER A 6 -19.18 5.01 23.74
CA SER A 6 -19.42 4.44 25.09
C SER A 6 -18.27 4.53 26.11
N GLY A 7 -17.32 5.47 25.98
CA GLY A 7 -16.26 5.68 26.97
C GLY A 7 -15.13 4.64 26.94
N GLN A 8 -15.18 3.67 26.03
CA GLN A 8 -14.12 2.70 25.82
C GLN A 8 -13.05 3.23 24.86
N THR A 9 -11.78 2.94 25.13
CA THR A 9 -10.67 3.25 24.23
C THR A 9 -10.28 1.99 23.45
N LYS A 10 -10.26 2.08 22.12
CA LYS A 10 -9.76 1.00 21.26
C LYS A 10 -8.27 1.21 20.98
N ARG A 11 -7.43 0.22 21.30
CA ARG A 11 -6.04 0.19 20.87
C ARG A 11 -5.99 -0.29 19.43
N ALA A 12 -5.61 0.59 18.52
CA ALA A 12 -5.52 0.26 17.09
C ALA A 12 -4.18 -0.39 16.73
N VAL A 13 -3.12 -0.09 17.49
CA VAL A 13 -1.79 -0.69 17.38
C VAL A 13 -1.30 -0.95 18.79
N ASN A 14 -0.77 -2.13 19.06
CA ASN A 14 -0.33 -2.57 20.35
C ASN A 14 1.04 -3.25 20.23
N ASP A 15 2.06 -2.64 20.83
CA ASP A 15 3.43 -3.16 20.90
C ASP A 15 3.99 -3.62 19.54
N ALA A 16 3.89 -2.75 18.52
CA ALA A 16 4.39 -3.04 17.18
C ALA A 16 5.81 -2.52 17.02
N THR A 17 6.77 -3.43 16.86
CA THR A 17 8.17 -3.12 16.56
C THR A 17 8.57 -3.82 15.26
N PHE A 18 9.05 -3.06 14.29
CA PHE A 18 9.52 -3.56 12.99
C PHE A 18 10.42 -2.52 12.32
N ASP A 19 11.24 -3.01 11.39
CA ASP A 19 12.09 -2.19 10.54
C ASP A 19 11.69 -2.39 9.07
N ILE A 20 11.85 -1.34 8.26
CA ILE A 20 11.60 -1.36 6.82
C ILE A 20 12.93 -1.03 6.13
N PRO A 21 13.53 -2.00 5.42
CA PRO A 21 14.78 -1.77 4.70
C PRO A 21 14.60 -0.78 3.55
N ALA A 22 15.60 0.09 3.36
CA ALA A 22 15.59 1.05 2.26
C ALA A 22 15.64 0.35 0.89
N GLY A 23 14.94 0.91 -0.10
CA GLY A 23 14.95 0.43 -1.49
C GLY A 23 14.09 -0.82 -1.75
N GLN A 24 13.43 -1.37 -0.72
CA GLN A 24 12.53 -2.52 -0.85
C GLN A 24 11.08 -2.10 -1.06
N ILE A 25 10.31 -3.03 -1.63
CA ILE A 25 8.85 -2.99 -1.64
C ILE A 25 8.36 -3.86 -0.49
N VAL A 26 7.74 -3.23 0.51
CA VAL A 26 7.27 -3.87 1.74
C VAL A 26 5.76 -3.72 1.86
N SER A 27 5.07 -4.74 2.32
CA SER A 27 3.63 -4.62 2.60
C SER A 27 3.31 -4.69 4.09
N PHE A 28 2.29 -3.93 4.50
CA PHE A 28 1.49 -4.24 5.68
C PHE A 28 0.34 -5.16 5.27
N LEU A 29 0.46 -6.45 5.59
CA LEU A 29 -0.53 -7.47 5.27
C LEU A 29 -1.42 -7.73 6.50
N GLY A 30 -2.72 -7.75 6.31
CA GLY A 30 -3.65 -8.11 7.38
C GLY A 30 -5.10 -7.74 7.07
N PRO A 31 -6.06 -8.29 7.82
CA PRO A 31 -7.47 -8.02 7.63
C PRO A 31 -7.83 -6.55 7.88
N ASN A 32 -9.06 -6.18 7.52
CA ASN A 32 -9.59 -4.86 7.84
C ASN A 32 -9.65 -4.68 9.38
N GLY A 33 -9.23 -3.50 9.85
CA GLY A 33 -9.12 -3.22 11.28
C GLY A 33 -7.87 -3.76 11.97
N ALA A 34 -6.92 -4.38 11.25
CA ALA A 34 -5.66 -4.88 11.81
C ALA A 34 -4.71 -3.77 12.31
N GLY A 35 -4.97 -2.50 11.98
CA GLY A 35 -4.14 -1.37 12.38
C GLY A 35 -3.27 -0.79 11.26
N LYS A 36 -3.33 -1.33 10.02
CA LYS A 36 -2.52 -0.91 8.87
C LYS A 36 -2.54 0.60 8.62
N THR A 37 -3.71 1.16 8.32
CA THR A 37 -3.90 2.62 8.07
C THR A 37 -3.47 3.46 9.29
N THR A 38 -3.74 2.99 10.51
CA THR A 38 -3.31 3.71 11.72
C THR A 38 -1.80 3.75 11.82
N THR A 39 -1.11 2.65 11.53
CA THR A 39 0.35 2.58 11.51
C THR A 39 0.91 3.51 10.44
N LEU A 40 0.38 3.48 9.21
CA LEU A 40 0.75 4.43 8.15
C LEU A 40 0.60 5.88 8.59
N ARG A 41 -0.52 6.24 9.24
CA ARG A 41 -0.76 7.59 9.76
C ARG A 41 0.23 8.00 10.86
N MET A 42 0.65 7.08 11.71
CA MET A 42 1.68 7.36 12.72
C MET A 42 3.06 7.57 12.07
N ILE A 43 3.41 6.77 11.07
CA ILE A 43 4.62 6.95 10.29
C ILE A 43 4.62 8.32 9.59
N LEU A 44 3.50 8.76 9.02
CA LEU A 44 3.35 10.07 8.37
C LEU A 44 3.33 11.25 9.35
N GLY A 45 3.33 11.00 10.67
CA GLY A 45 3.16 12.06 11.67
C GLY A 45 1.75 12.67 11.68
N LEU A 46 0.76 12.02 11.04
CA LEU A 46 -0.66 12.42 11.04
C LEU A 46 -1.40 11.94 12.30
N ALA A 47 -0.84 10.95 12.99
CA ALA A 47 -1.31 10.48 14.29
C ALA A 47 -0.11 10.34 15.23
N ARG A 48 -0.28 10.70 16.49
CA ARG A 48 0.76 10.51 17.51
C ARG A 48 0.61 9.15 18.17
N PRO A 49 1.68 8.33 18.28
CA PRO A 49 1.65 7.13 19.10
C PRO A 49 1.44 7.52 20.57
N THR A 50 0.68 6.70 21.32
CA THR A 50 0.47 6.89 22.76
C THR A 50 1.75 6.61 23.55
N SER A 51 2.58 5.70 23.06
CA SER A 51 3.92 5.35 23.58
C SER A 51 4.78 4.84 22.44
N GLY A 52 6.10 4.74 22.66
CA GLY A 52 7.06 4.34 21.63
C GLY A 52 7.52 5.50 20.75
N SER A 53 8.27 5.18 19.70
CA SER A 53 8.84 6.14 18.76
C SER A 53 8.76 5.64 17.33
N VAL A 54 8.78 6.56 16.38
CA VAL A 54 8.82 6.27 14.94
C VAL A 54 9.99 7.03 14.35
N GLN A 55 10.89 6.31 13.70
CA GLN A 55 12.01 6.89 12.96
C GLN A 55 11.81 6.67 11.45
N ILE A 56 12.06 7.70 10.65
CA ILE A 56 11.93 7.67 9.20
C ILE A 56 13.14 8.35 8.59
N LEU A 57 13.84 7.64 7.70
CA LEU A 57 15.04 8.16 7.04
C LEU A 57 16.08 8.75 8.05
N GLY A 58 16.19 8.12 9.23
CA GLY A 58 17.07 8.55 10.31
C GLY A 58 16.57 9.71 11.19
N HIS A 59 15.33 10.18 10.97
CA HIS A 59 14.72 11.27 11.72
C HIS A 59 13.54 10.80 12.57
N ASP A 60 13.38 11.37 13.76
CA ASP A 60 12.19 11.19 14.59
C ASP A 60 10.96 11.83 13.90
N ALA A 61 9.97 11.02 13.55
CA ALA A 61 8.77 11.46 12.84
C ALA A 61 7.97 12.54 13.59
N THR A 62 8.08 12.60 14.91
CA THR A 62 7.38 13.59 15.74
C THR A 62 8.07 14.95 15.79
N LYS A 63 9.40 14.98 15.58
CA LYS A 63 10.22 16.20 15.69
C LYS A 63 10.55 16.85 14.35
N ALA A 64 10.74 16.04 13.30
CA ALA A 64 11.24 16.50 12.01
C ALA A 64 10.17 16.46 10.91
N ALA A 65 8.90 16.62 11.25
CA ALA A 65 7.75 16.40 10.35
C ALA A 65 7.86 17.10 8.98
N ASN A 66 8.36 18.35 8.91
CA ASN A 66 8.45 19.07 7.63
C ASN A 66 9.58 18.55 6.72
N ALA A 67 10.77 18.28 7.27
CA ALA A 67 11.88 17.73 6.50
C ALA A 67 11.58 16.33 5.97
N ILE A 68 10.86 15.52 6.74
CA ILE A 68 10.44 14.17 6.38
C ILE A 68 9.36 14.22 5.29
N ARG A 69 8.35 15.09 5.40
CA ARG A 69 7.25 15.19 4.43
C ARG A 69 7.70 15.50 3.02
N GLN A 70 8.77 16.28 2.86
CA GLN A 70 9.35 16.57 1.53
C GLN A 70 9.95 15.32 0.85
N GLN A 71 10.27 14.28 1.63
CA GLN A 71 10.89 13.05 1.15
C GLN A 71 9.92 11.87 1.12
N ILE A 72 8.65 12.10 1.46
CA ILE A 72 7.59 11.06 1.47
C ILE A 72 6.55 11.40 0.40
N GLY A 73 6.12 10.36 -0.33
CA GLY A 73 4.89 10.37 -1.10
C GLY A 73 3.82 9.56 -0.38
N TYR A 74 2.58 10.01 -0.41
CA TYR A 74 1.47 9.29 0.23
C TYR A 74 0.22 9.25 -0.64
N LEU A 75 -0.35 8.07 -0.78
CA LEU A 75 -1.65 7.81 -1.37
C LEU A 75 -2.60 7.27 -0.30
N PRO A 76 -3.67 7.98 0.07
CA PRO A 76 -4.71 7.45 0.96
C PRO A 76 -5.59 6.42 0.22
N ASP A 77 -6.29 5.55 0.97
CA ASP A 77 -7.25 4.57 0.43
C ASP A 77 -8.29 5.23 -0.50
N VAL A 78 -8.81 6.39 -0.13
CA VAL A 78 -9.74 7.17 -0.95
C VAL A 78 -9.11 8.52 -1.30
N PRO A 79 -8.42 8.63 -2.44
CA PRO A 79 -7.82 9.89 -2.86
C PRO A 79 -8.88 10.86 -3.39
N GLY A 80 -8.77 12.14 -2.97
CA GLY A 80 -9.61 13.23 -3.46
C GLY A 80 -8.92 14.00 -4.58
N PHE A 81 -9.65 14.30 -5.66
CA PHE A 81 -9.14 15.05 -6.80
C PHE A 81 -10.10 16.18 -7.22
N PRO A 82 -9.56 17.31 -7.70
CA PRO A 82 -10.36 18.35 -8.33
C PRO A 82 -10.93 17.83 -9.66
N ALA A 83 -12.26 17.61 -9.71
CA ALA A 83 -12.93 17.00 -10.86
C ALA A 83 -12.79 17.81 -12.15
N TRP A 84 -12.57 19.13 -12.04
CA TRP A 84 -12.47 20.08 -13.16
C TRP A 84 -11.08 20.18 -13.79
N MET A 85 -10.04 19.62 -13.15
CA MET A 85 -8.68 19.60 -13.68
C MET A 85 -8.47 18.41 -14.60
N THR A 86 -7.49 18.54 -15.52
CA THR A 86 -6.87 17.41 -16.21
C THR A 86 -5.75 16.83 -15.35
N ALA A 87 -5.30 15.60 -15.65
CA ALA A 87 -4.19 14.97 -14.92
C ALA A 87 -2.89 15.80 -14.98
N PRO A 88 -2.46 16.35 -16.14
CA PRO A 88 -1.28 17.22 -16.18
C PRO A 88 -1.43 18.50 -15.36
N GLU A 89 -2.61 19.15 -15.39
CA GLU A 89 -2.89 20.35 -14.58
C GLU A 89 -2.78 20.05 -13.10
N PHE A 90 -3.36 18.93 -12.65
CA PHE A 90 -3.32 18.50 -11.28
C PHE A 90 -1.90 18.15 -10.80
N LEU A 91 -1.13 17.39 -11.59
CA LEU A 91 0.27 17.06 -11.23
C LEU A 91 1.14 18.32 -11.19
N ARG A 92 0.91 19.28 -12.09
CA ARG A 92 1.61 20.58 -12.06
C ARG A 92 1.27 21.38 -10.81
N PHE A 93 0.00 21.41 -10.43
CA PHE A 93 -0.45 22.03 -9.18
C PHE A 93 0.23 21.34 -7.97
N ALA A 94 0.17 20.01 -7.89
CA ALA A 94 0.79 19.24 -6.81
C ALA A 94 2.31 19.49 -6.71
N GLY A 95 3.03 19.48 -7.84
CA GLY A 95 4.46 19.74 -7.88
C GLY A 95 4.84 21.17 -7.47
N SER A 96 4.00 22.15 -7.79
CA SER A 96 4.21 23.54 -7.39
C SER A 96 4.17 23.75 -5.88
N LEU A 97 3.41 22.92 -5.12
CA LEU A 97 3.37 22.95 -3.66
C LEU A 97 4.69 22.52 -3.01
N PHE A 98 5.52 21.78 -3.73
CA PHE A 98 6.87 21.38 -3.30
C PHE A 98 7.94 22.38 -3.75
N GLY A 99 7.57 23.49 -4.41
CA GLY A 99 8.52 24.47 -4.93
C GLY A 99 9.39 23.97 -6.10
N ILE A 100 8.95 22.93 -6.80
CA ILE A 100 9.69 22.38 -7.95
C ILE A 100 9.54 23.33 -9.13
N ASP A 101 10.68 23.72 -9.72
CA ASP A 101 10.69 24.59 -10.88
C ASP A 101 10.08 23.92 -12.12
N LYS A 102 9.55 24.73 -13.05
CA LYS A 102 8.81 24.24 -14.22
C LYS A 102 9.70 23.44 -15.18
N THR A 103 10.98 23.71 -15.24
CA THR A 103 11.92 23.05 -16.15
C THR A 103 12.19 21.62 -15.69
N THR A 104 12.22 21.39 -14.39
CA THR A 104 12.30 20.06 -13.77
C THR A 104 10.94 19.35 -13.74
N LEU A 105 9.87 20.10 -13.44
CA LEU A 105 8.56 19.53 -13.19
C LEU A 105 7.89 19.01 -14.47
N ASN A 106 7.94 19.74 -15.59
CA ASN A 106 7.24 19.34 -16.81
C ASN A 106 7.71 17.98 -17.35
N PRO A 107 9.01 17.72 -17.59
CA PRO A 107 9.47 16.41 -18.04
C PRO A 107 9.12 15.28 -17.03
N ARG A 108 9.14 15.60 -15.72
CA ARG A 108 8.74 14.64 -14.69
C ARG A 108 7.26 14.29 -14.78
N ILE A 109 6.38 15.28 -15.03
CA ILE A 109 4.94 15.04 -15.23
C ILE A 109 4.71 14.11 -16.41
N ASP A 110 5.38 14.35 -17.55
CA ASP A 110 5.24 13.50 -18.73
C ASP A 110 5.63 12.05 -18.40
N SER A 111 6.76 11.85 -17.72
CA SER A 111 7.21 10.52 -17.28
C SER A 111 6.25 9.85 -16.27
N LEU A 112 5.65 10.63 -15.37
CA LEU A 112 4.68 10.11 -14.40
C LEU A 112 3.34 9.74 -15.04
N LEU A 113 2.89 10.50 -16.03
CA LEU A 113 1.70 10.20 -16.82
C LEU A 113 1.89 8.96 -17.68
N ASP A 114 3.09 8.80 -18.26
CA ASP A 114 3.47 7.59 -18.99
C ASP A 114 3.46 6.36 -18.07
N LEU A 115 4.14 6.44 -16.92
CA LEU A 115 4.14 5.40 -15.89
C LEU A 115 2.74 5.02 -15.43
N ALA A 116 1.84 6.01 -15.31
CA ALA A 116 0.45 5.81 -14.90
C ALA A 116 -0.46 5.31 -16.05
N GLY A 117 0.02 5.27 -17.31
CA GLY A 117 -0.79 4.98 -18.47
C GLY A 117 -1.93 6.01 -18.67
N LEU A 118 -1.63 7.29 -18.43
CA LEU A 118 -2.56 8.41 -18.52
C LEU A 118 -2.09 9.48 -19.52
N THR A 119 -1.20 9.11 -20.44
CA THR A 119 -0.69 9.99 -21.52
C THR A 119 -1.79 10.40 -22.50
N GLY A 120 -1.67 11.58 -23.10
CA GLY A 120 -2.60 12.10 -24.11
C GLY A 120 -3.95 12.54 -23.57
N GLY A 121 -4.16 12.54 -22.24
CA GLY A 121 -5.44 12.83 -21.61
C GLY A 121 -5.73 14.33 -21.49
N THR A 122 -6.58 14.89 -22.38
CA THR A 122 -7.25 16.18 -22.19
C THR A 122 -8.51 16.06 -21.33
N HIS A 123 -8.89 14.83 -20.95
CA HIS A 123 -10.08 14.55 -20.16
C HIS A 123 -9.95 15.04 -18.72
N LYS A 124 -11.04 15.58 -18.20
CA LYS A 124 -11.13 15.99 -16.81
C LYS A 124 -11.14 14.79 -15.86
N ILE A 125 -10.48 14.91 -14.71
CA ILE A 125 -10.37 13.85 -13.68
C ILE A 125 -11.75 13.38 -13.20
N GLY A 126 -12.77 14.23 -13.27
CA GLY A 126 -14.14 13.86 -12.94
C GLY A 126 -14.65 12.64 -13.73
N GLY A 127 -14.21 12.48 -14.99
CA GLY A 127 -14.56 11.34 -15.86
C GLY A 127 -13.66 10.11 -15.71
N PHE A 128 -12.66 10.13 -14.82
CA PHE A 128 -11.74 9.02 -14.64
C PHE A 128 -12.42 7.84 -13.92
N SER A 129 -12.11 6.63 -14.37
CA SER A 129 -12.45 5.41 -13.64
C SER A 129 -11.72 5.36 -12.28
N ARG A 130 -12.17 4.48 -11.38
CA ARG A 130 -11.49 4.29 -10.09
C ARG A 130 -10.01 3.92 -10.27
N GLY A 131 -9.70 3.00 -11.19
CA GLY A 131 -8.32 2.60 -11.49
C GLY A 131 -7.48 3.76 -12.07
N MET A 132 -8.04 4.60 -12.94
CA MET A 132 -7.37 5.80 -13.42
C MET A 132 -7.07 6.79 -12.30
N LYS A 133 -8.02 7.01 -11.39
CA LYS A 133 -7.82 7.86 -10.20
C LYS A 133 -6.74 7.31 -9.28
N GLN A 134 -6.71 6.00 -9.08
CA GLN A 134 -5.70 5.36 -8.25
C GLN A 134 -4.29 5.54 -8.84
N ARG A 135 -4.12 5.30 -10.13
CA ARG A 135 -2.84 5.49 -10.84
C ARG A 135 -2.41 6.96 -10.85
N LEU A 136 -3.35 7.89 -11.02
CA LEU A 136 -3.07 9.32 -10.89
C LEU A 136 -2.62 9.68 -9.46
N GLY A 137 -3.21 9.08 -8.44
CA GLY A 137 -2.81 9.28 -7.04
C GLY A 137 -1.40 8.78 -6.76
N ILE A 138 -0.99 7.64 -7.33
CA ILE A 138 0.39 7.16 -7.25
C ILE A 138 1.33 8.15 -7.97
N ALA A 139 0.97 8.61 -9.17
CA ALA A 139 1.75 9.61 -9.91
C ALA A 139 1.90 10.93 -9.11
N GLN A 140 0.82 11.39 -8.47
CA GLN A 140 0.86 12.55 -7.56
C GLN A 140 1.81 12.33 -6.38
N ALA A 141 1.75 11.14 -5.75
CA ALA A 141 2.61 10.82 -4.62
C ALA A 141 4.10 10.71 -5.01
N LEU A 142 4.39 10.54 -6.29
CA LEU A 142 5.76 10.48 -6.85
C LEU A 142 6.29 11.85 -7.34
N VAL A 143 5.44 12.89 -7.37
CA VAL A 143 5.79 14.16 -8.02
C VAL A 143 7.02 14.84 -7.42
N ASN A 144 7.25 14.69 -6.12
CA ASN A 144 8.41 15.21 -5.39
C ASN A 144 9.63 14.28 -5.40
N ALA A 145 9.61 13.18 -6.17
CA ALA A 145 10.65 12.13 -6.19
C ALA A 145 10.99 11.62 -4.77
N PRO A 146 10.01 11.06 -4.05
CA PRO A 146 10.17 10.71 -2.65
C PRO A 146 11.16 9.55 -2.47
N LYS A 147 11.85 9.51 -1.32
CA LYS A 147 12.64 8.34 -0.89
C LYS A 147 11.77 7.22 -0.32
N LEU A 148 10.62 7.57 0.24
CA LEU A 148 9.63 6.65 0.79
C LEU A 148 8.26 6.94 0.17
N LEU A 149 7.69 5.96 -0.52
CA LEU A 149 6.32 6.00 -1.03
C LEU A 149 5.42 5.14 -0.13
N MET A 150 4.35 5.73 0.37
CA MET A 150 3.37 5.04 1.23
C MET A 150 2.02 5.00 0.54
N LEU A 151 1.44 3.80 0.40
CA LEU A 151 0.17 3.59 -0.31
C LEU A 151 -0.79 2.83 0.60
N ASP A 152 -1.94 3.43 0.88
CA ASP A 152 -2.97 2.81 1.72
C ASP A 152 -4.00 2.10 0.82
N GLU A 153 -4.04 0.76 0.87
CA GLU A 153 -4.91 -0.12 0.08
C GLU A 153 -4.95 0.22 -1.43
N PRO A 154 -3.78 0.33 -2.13
CA PRO A 154 -3.71 0.88 -3.49
C PRO A 154 -4.48 0.07 -4.53
N THR A 155 -4.77 -1.19 -4.27
CA THR A 155 -5.47 -2.12 -5.17
C THR A 155 -6.92 -2.40 -4.77
N SER A 156 -7.38 -1.81 -3.65
CA SER A 156 -8.72 -2.05 -3.11
C SER A 156 -9.82 -1.64 -4.08
N ALA A 157 -10.80 -2.52 -4.23
CA ALA A 157 -11.99 -2.35 -5.08
C ALA A 157 -11.68 -1.94 -6.54
N LEU A 158 -10.55 -2.39 -7.07
CA LEU A 158 -10.24 -2.36 -8.48
C LEU A 158 -10.66 -3.68 -9.15
N ASP A 159 -11.01 -3.58 -10.42
CA ASP A 159 -11.17 -4.75 -11.28
C ASP A 159 -9.79 -5.45 -11.51
N PRO A 160 -9.76 -6.69 -11.98
CA PRO A 160 -8.50 -7.42 -12.14
C PRO A 160 -7.46 -6.72 -13.03
N LEU A 161 -7.92 -6.00 -14.05
CA LEU A 161 -7.03 -5.27 -14.97
C LEU A 161 -6.42 -4.05 -14.26
N GLY A 162 -7.25 -3.23 -13.64
CA GLY A 162 -6.79 -2.04 -12.89
C GLY A 162 -5.87 -2.41 -11.73
N ARG A 163 -6.15 -3.54 -11.03
CA ARG A 163 -5.27 -4.08 -9.98
C ARG A 163 -3.89 -4.45 -10.55
N ARG A 164 -3.88 -5.16 -11.69
CA ARG A 164 -2.62 -5.52 -12.36
C ARG A 164 -1.81 -4.29 -12.76
N ASP A 165 -2.46 -3.26 -13.32
CA ASP A 165 -1.80 -2.03 -13.75
C ASP A 165 -1.16 -1.31 -12.56
N VAL A 166 -1.86 -1.20 -11.43
CA VAL A 166 -1.34 -0.60 -10.19
C VAL A 166 -0.14 -1.38 -9.66
N LEU A 167 -0.21 -2.72 -9.60
CA LEU A 167 0.90 -3.56 -9.14
C LEU A 167 2.12 -3.44 -10.06
N THR A 168 1.92 -3.38 -11.37
CA THR A 168 3.00 -3.15 -12.35
C THR A 168 3.67 -1.79 -12.14
N MET A 169 2.87 -0.76 -11.83
CA MET A 169 3.39 0.57 -11.50
C MET A 169 4.22 0.56 -10.20
N ILE A 170 3.77 -0.16 -9.16
CA ILE A 170 4.52 -0.35 -7.90
C ILE A 170 5.83 -1.09 -8.18
N GLU A 171 5.79 -2.17 -8.96
CA GLU A 171 6.97 -2.96 -9.30
C GLU A 171 8.03 -2.15 -10.05
N ALA A 172 7.63 -1.23 -10.93
CA ALA A 172 8.53 -0.34 -11.67
C ALA A 172 9.31 0.63 -10.77
N LEU A 173 8.93 0.76 -9.49
CA LEU A 173 9.61 1.59 -8.49
C LEU A 173 10.69 0.83 -7.72
N ARG A 174 10.83 -0.48 -7.90
CA ARG A 174 11.83 -1.33 -7.26
C ARG A 174 13.24 -0.75 -7.47
N GLY A 175 13.97 -0.58 -6.39
CA GLY A 175 15.32 0.00 -6.41
C GLY A 175 15.39 1.52 -6.65
N LYS A 176 14.25 2.19 -6.94
CA LYS A 176 14.18 3.64 -7.14
C LYS A 176 13.68 4.38 -5.89
N ALA A 177 12.81 3.76 -5.12
CA ALA A 177 12.30 4.27 -3.86
C ALA A 177 12.01 3.10 -2.91
N THR A 178 11.93 3.37 -1.62
CA THR A 178 11.32 2.44 -0.67
C THR A 178 9.82 2.56 -0.81
N VAL A 179 9.12 1.44 -1.01
CA VAL A 179 7.66 1.43 -1.12
C VAL A 179 7.08 0.66 0.05
N LEU A 180 6.16 1.28 0.76
CA LEU A 180 5.38 0.65 1.82
C LEU A 180 3.90 0.75 1.47
N PHE A 181 3.22 -0.37 1.28
CA PHE A 181 1.79 -0.34 1.03
C PHE A 181 1.00 -1.28 1.93
N SER A 182 -0.22 -0.89 2.26
CA SER A 182 -1.14 -1.74 3.00
C SER A 182 -2.01 -2.56 2.05
N THR A 183 -2.26 -3.81 2.40
CA THR A 183 -3.21 -4.67 1.69
C THR A 183 -3.74 -5.79 2.60
N HIS A 184 -4.89 -6.33 2.24
CA HIS A 184 -5.42 -7.57 2.82
C HIS A 184 -5.32 -8.75 1.84
N LEU A 185 -4.74 -8.53 0.65
CA LEU A 185 -4.66 -9.49 -0.44
C LEU A 185 -3.26 -10.11 -0.51
N LEU A 186 -3.16 -11.39 -0.19
CA LEU A 186 -1.88 -12.11 -0.19
C LEU A 186 -1.25 -12.17 -1.58
N ASP A 187 -2.07 -12.34 -2.63
CA ASP A 187 -1.59 -12.39 -4.02
C ASP A 187 -0.83 -11.12 -4.44
N ASP A 188 -1.24 -9.93 -3.94
CA ASP A 188 -0.53 -8.67 -4.22
C ASP A 188 0.86 -8.69 -3.60
N VAL A 189 0.94 -9.19 -2.36
CA VAL A 189 2.19 -9.29 -1.61
C VAL A 189 3.16 -10.27 -2.29
N GLU A 190 2.69 -11.46 -2.63
CA GLU A 190 3.51 -12.47 -3.30
C GLU A 190 4.02 -12.02 -4.67
N ARG A 191 3.26 -11.16 -5.34
CA ARG A 191 3.60 -10.69 -6.68
C ARG A 191 4.68 -9.63 -6.70
N VAL A 192 4.62 -8.64 -5.79
CA VAL A 192 5.48 -7.43 -5.93
C VAL A 192 6.35 -7.14 -4.71
N CYS A 193 6.13 -7.79 -3.54
CA CYS A 193 6.89 -7.45 -2.33
C CYS A 193 8.19 -8.23 -2.20
N ASP A 194 9.18 -7.59 -1.61
CA ASP A 194 10.41 -8.23 -1.13
C ASP A 194 10.19 -8.82 0.27
N SER A 195 9.44 -8.10 1.11
CA SER A 195 9.15 -8.49 2.49
C SER A 195 7.76 -8.00 2.93
N ALA A 196 7.27 -8.53 4.04
CA ALA A 196 5.99 -8.12 4.60
C ALA A 196 6.05 -8.04 6.13
N VAL A 197 5.21 -7.16 6.68
CA VAL A 197 4.85 -7.07 8.09
C VAL A 197 3.40 -7.52 8.22
N VAL A 198 3.18 -8.67 8.84
CA VAL A 198 1.83 -9.25 9.04
C VAL A 198 1.23 -8.67 10.31
N LEU A 199 0.09 -7.98 10.15
CA LEU A 199 -0.63 -7.32 11.22
C LEU A 199 -1.98 -7.99 11.48
N ASN A 200 -2.31 -8.20 12.75
CA ASN A 200 -3.64 -8.62 13.17
C ASN A 200 -4.00 -8.00 14.53
N GLN A 201 -5.20 -7.43 14.63
CA GLN A 201 -5.73 -6.81 15.87
C GLN A 201 -4.74 -5.85 16.55
N GLY A 202 -3.97 -5.11 15.75
CA GLY A 202 -2.98 -4.14 16.23
C GLY A 202 -1.63 -4.72 16.60
N HIS A 203 -1.43 -6.04 16.50
CA HIS A 203 -0.16 -6.71 16.78
C HIS A 203 0.59 -7.08 15.50
N VAL A 204 1.91 -7.04 15.56
CA VAL A 204 2.77 -7.65 14.53
C VAL A 204 2.87 -9.14 14.81
N LEU A 205 2.33 -9.97 13.92
CA LEU A 205 2.40 -11.42 14.04
C LEU A 205 3.68 -11.99 13.45
N ALA A 206 4.15 -11.41 12.37
CA ALA A 206 5.36 -11.85 11.68
C ALA A 206 5.95 -10.72 10.84
N THR A 207 7.25 -10.76 10.66
CA THR A 207 8.00 -9.92 9.72
C THR A 207 9.04 -10.77 9.02
N GLY A 208 9.35 -10.48 7.77
CA GLY A 208 10.40 -11.17 7.03
C GLY A 208 10.23 -11.04 5.52
N THR A 209 11.16 -11.60 4.80
CA THR A 209 11.07 -11.74 3.35
C THR A 209 9.92 -12.67 2.98
N ILE A 210 9.40 -12.52 1.77
CA ILE A 210 8.30 -13.40 1.30
C ILE A 210 8.72 -14.87 1.31
N ALA A 211 9.99 -15.17 0.98
CA ALA A 211 10.53 -16.53 1.03
C ALA A 211 10.54 -17.11 2.47
N GLU A 212 11.00 -16.33 3.46
CA GLU A 212 11.00 -16.73 4.88
C GLU A 212 9.60 -16.95 5.41
N LEU A 213 8.67 -16.04 5.10
CA LEU A 213 7.28 -16.16 5.54
C LEU A 213 6.59 -17.38 4.90
N ARG A 214 6.83 -17.64 3.62
CA ARG A 214 6.35 -18.87 2.96
C ARG A 214 6.94 -20.15 3.57
N SER A 215 8.22 -20.16 3.88
CA SER A 215 8.86 -21.32 4.53
C SER A 215 8.29 -21.58 5.93
N ARG A 216 8.03 -20.53 6.69
CA ARG A 216 7.58 -20.62 8.08
C ARG A 216 6.08 -20.92 8.22
N TYR A 217 5.25 -20.37 7.32
CA TYR A 217 3.79 -20.40 7.43
C TYR A 217 3.08 -21.05 6.23
N GLY A 218 3.80 -21.35 5.16
CA GLY A 218 3.28 -21.94 3.93
C GLY A 218 3.04 -23.45 3.98
N GLY A 219 3.05 -24.05 5.16
CA GLY A 219 2.99 -25.49 5.39
C GLY A 219 1.66 -26.21 5.12
N ALA A 220 0.69 -25.59 4.51
CA ALA A 220 -0.46 -26.32 4.01
C ALA A 220 -0.11 -27.01 2.69
N HIS A 221 0.19 -28.29 2.74
CA HIS A 221 0.27 -29.14 1.53
C HIS A 221 -1.06 -29.02 0.79
N LYS A 222 -1.08 -28.34 -0.35
CA LYS A 222 -2.24 -28.36 -1.24
C LYS A 222 -2.33 -29.74 -1.85
N MET A 223 -3.21 -30.59 -1.34
CA MET A 223 -3.59 -31.83 -2.01
C MET A 223 -4.53 -31.48 -3.17
N ARG A 224 -4.14 -31.82 -4.38
CA ARG A 224 -5.03 -31.79 -5.54
C ARG A 224 -5.63 -33.16 -5.69
N LEU A 225 -6.88 -33.34 -5.29
CA LEU A 225 -7.67 -34.53 -5.56
C LEU A 225 -8.17 -34.47 -7.01
N VAL A 226 -7.73 -35.42 -7.81
CA VAL A 226 -8.30 -35.67 -9.15
C VAL A 226 -9.12 -36.93 -9.03
N THR A 227 -10.42 -36.82 -9.26
CA THR A 227 -11.35 -37.98 -9.24
C THR A 227 -12.10 -38.05 -10.54
N ASP A 228 -12.40 -39.25 -10.99
CA ASP A 228 -13.24 -39.51 -12.19
C ASP A 228 -14.73 -39.32 -11.90
N GLY A 229 -15.11 -39.10 -10.64
CA GLY A 229 -16.47 -38.80 -10.17
C GLY A 229 -16.64 -37.34 -9.85
N GLY A 230 -17.79 -36.74 -10.12
CA GLY A 230 -18.06 -35.32 -9.86
C GLY A 230 -17.93 -34.93 -8.38
N PRO A 231 -18.07 -33.62 -8.03
CA PRO A 231 -17.82 -33.05 -6.70
C PRO A 231 -18.53 -33.78 -5.54
N ALA A 232 -19.72 -34.35 -5.79
CA ALA A 232 -20.50 -35.10 -4.79
C ALA A 232 -19.78 -36.38 -4.33
N HIS A 233 -19.00 -37.04 -5.21
CA HIS A 233 -18.24 -38.24 -4.88
C HIS A 233 -17.07 -37.95 -3.94
N VAL A 234 -16.44 -36.77 -4.11
CA VAL A 234 -15.34 -36.30 -3.24
C VAL A 234 -15.85 -36.02 -1.82
N VAL A 235 -17.03 -35.39 -1.70
CA VAL A 235 -17.64 -35.08 -0.41
C VAL A 235 -17.96 -36.39 0.36
N THR A 236 -18.45 -37.41 -0.33
CA THR A 236 -18.76 -38.72 0.29
C THR A 236 -17.50 -39.46 0.75
N LEU A 237 -16.40 -39.37 0.01
CA LEU A 237 -15.11 -39.95 0.39
C LEU A 237 -14.47 -39.24 1.59
N LEU A 238 -14.64 -37.90 1.68
CA LEU A 238 -14.04 -37.10 2.77
C LEU A 238 -14.87 -37.16 4.05
N GLN A 239 -16.16 -37.51 4.01
CA GLN A 239 -17.03 -37.64 5.19
C GLN A 239 -16.85 -38.97 5.95
N GLY A 240 -16.16 -39.93 5.38
CA GLY A 240 -15.90 -41.25 5.98
C GLY A 240 -14.57 -41.43 6.69
N GLU A 241 -13.71 -40.42 6.71
CA GLU A 241 -12.35 -40.50 7.28
C GLU A 241 -12.19 -39.47 8.42
N ASP A 242 -11.79 -39.93 9.60
CA ASP A 242 -11.36 -39.09 10.72
C ASP A 242 -9.99 -38.45 10.40
N TRP A 243 -10.02 -37.22 9.91
CA TRP A 243 -8.80 -36.39 9.74
C TRP A 243 -8.44 -35.73 11.08
N ALA A 244 -7.75 -36.44 11.96
CA ALA A 244 -7.16 -35.91 13.19
C ALA A 244 -5.81 -35.22 12.94
#